data_24572fea51a37cc2004e7ab4c82b38fe
#
_entry.id   24572fea51a37cc2004e7ab4c82b38fe
#
_cell.length_a   1.000
_cell.length_b   1.000
_cell.length_c   1.000
_cell.angle_alpha   90.00
_cell.angle_beta   90.00
_cell.angle_gamma   90.00
#
_symmetry.space_group_name_H-M   'P 1'
#
loop_
_entity.id
_entity.type
_entity.pdbx_description
1 polymer ?
#
loop_
_entity_poly.entity_id
_entity_poly.type
_entity_poly.pdbx_seq_one_letter_code
_entity_poly.pdbx_strand_id
1 'polypeptide(L)'
;KNLMDIKVISTMGLTKDDLHAIEGLSDVAKAEGGFSQDMLLNIDDNQKVLHVMSIPESMNELTVSEGRMPEKEGECLVDIDFLEGTSYRIGDTITLTGENSGILEVKEFKIVGTGSSPSYISFGRGSSLIGTGTVSGFLAVTDENFSPDTYTEIYVKAAGAKEETAFTEGYQKKVDHVIDEIEKITDARCEARKQS
;
A
#
# COMPACT_ATOMS: atom_id res chain seq x y z
N LYS A 1 -15.72 -8.10 1.10
CA LYS A 1 -14.51 -7.27 1.00
C LYS A 1 -13.88 -7.52 -0.36
N ASN A 2 -13.53 -6.48 -1.07
CA ASN A 2 -12.90 -6.57 -2.39
C ASN A 2 -11.37 -6.61 -2.20
N LEU A 3 -10.84 -7.79 -1.84
CA LEU A 3 -9.40 -7.97 -1.65
C LEU A 3 -8.69 -8.12 -2.99
N MET A 4 -7.47 -7.62 -3.10
CA MET A 4 -6.56 -7.95 -4.19
C MET A 4 -6.24 -9.45 -4.16
N ASP A 5 -5.94 -10.01 -5.33
CA ASP A 5 -5.43 -11.37 -5.47
C ASP A 5 -3.89 -11.37 -5.60
N ILE A 6 -3.34 -10.32 -6.25
CA ILE A 6 -1.91 -10.16 -6.51
C ILE A 6 -1.47 -8.75 -6.14
N LYS A 7 -0.28 -8.63 -5.56
CA LYS A 7 0.43 -7.37 -5.33
C LYS A 7 1.73 -7.37 -6.14
N VAL A 8 1.85 -6.45 -7.07
CA VAL A 8 3.07 -6.22 -7.86
C VAL A 8 3.90 -5.13 -7.19
N ILE A 9 5.16 -5.38 -6.95
CA ILE A 9 6.10 -4.43 -6.33
C ILE A 9 7.31 -4.28 -7.24
N SER A 10 7.82 -3.06 -7.40
CA SER A 10 9.04 -2.79 -8.15
C SER A 10 9.98 -1.87 -7.39
N THR A 11 11.24 -2.23 -7.33
CA THR A 11 12.31 -1.37 -6.77
C THR A 11 12.67 -0.20 -7.69
N MET A 12 12.28 -0.25 -8.96
CA MET A 12 12.49 0.80 -9.96
C MET A 12 11.27 1.71 -10.14
N GLY A 13 10.20 1.50 -9.36
CA GLY A 13 8.91 2.12 -9.56
C GLY A 13 8.11 1.50 -10.70
N LEU A 14 6.80 1.73 -10.71
CA LEU A 14 5.83 1.25 -11.68
C LEU A 14 5.17 2.47 -12.34
N THR A 15 5.28 2.58 -13.64
CA THR A 15 4.71 3.72 -14.38
C THR A 15 3.21 3.54 -14.64
N LYS A 16 2.54 4.62 -15.06
CA LYS A 16 1.15 4.55 -15.54
C LYS A 16 1.01 3.61 -16.73
N ASP A 17 2.03 3.54 -17.59
CA ASP A 17 2.03 2.61 -18.72
C ASP A 17 2.17 1.15 -18.27
N ASP A 18 2.87 0.88 -17.16
CA ASP A 18 2.94 -0.46 -16.58
C ASP A 18 1.58 -0.87 -16.02
N LEU A 19 0.89 0.05 -15.34
CA LEU A 19 -0.48 -0.15 -14.86
C LEU A 19 -1.43 -0.46 -16.03
N HIS A 20 -1.43 0.36 -17.08
CA HIS A 20 -2.27 0.14 -18.26
C HIS A 20 -1.96 -1.18 -18.99
N ALA A 21 -0.69 -1.58 -19.03
CA ALA A 21 -0.30 -2.85 -19.63
C ALA A 21 -0.86 -4.06 -18.84
N ILE A 22 -0.86 -3.98 -17.50
CA ILE A 22 -1.44 -4.99 -16.63
C ILE A 22 -2.97 -5.00 -16.74
N GLU A 23 -3.62 -3.83 -16.77
CA GLU A 23 -5.08 -3.71 -16.97
C GLU A 23 -5.53 -4.29 -18.33
N GLY A 24 -4.68 -4.24 -19.34
CA GLY A 24 -4.96 -4.76 -20.68
C GLY A 24 -4.89 -6.29 -20.81
N LEU A 25 -4.44 -7.00 -19.78
CA LEU A 25 -4.42 -8.48 -19.78
C LEU A 25 -5.84 -9.05 -19.69
N SER A 26 -6.13 -10.08 -20.51
CA SER A 26 -7.47 -10.68 -20.59
C SER A 26 -7.94 -11.30 -19.27
N ASP A 27 -6.99 -11.81 -18.48
CA ASP A 27 -7.26 -12.50 -17.21
C ASP A 27 -7.13 -11.58 -15.98
N VAL A 28 -6.99 -10.26 -16.20
CA VAL A 28 -7.07 -9.23 -15.17
C VAL A 28 -8.46 -8.58 -15.18
N ALA A 29 -9.17 -8.70 -14.07
CA ALA A 29 -10.47 -8.06 -13.90
C ALA A 29 -10.34 -6.57 -13.54
N LYS A 30 -9.29 -6.22 -12.78
CA LYS A 30 -8.97 -4.85 -12.36
C LYS A 30 -7.52 -4.76 -11.89
N ALA A 31 -6.90 -3.62 -12.15
CA ALA A 31 -5.66 -3.22 -11.50
C ALA A 31 -5.79 -1.78 -10.97
N GLU A 32 -5.08 -1.45 -9.91
CA GLU A 32 -4.96 -0.07 -9.41
C GLU A 32 -3.55 0.17 -8.86
N GLY A 33 -2.99 1.34 -9.14
CA GLY A 33 -1.70 1.76 -8.62
C GLY A 33 -1.82 2.26 -7.18
N GLY A 34 -0.76 2.06 -6.41
CA GLY A 34 -0.66 2.57 -5.04
C GLY A 34 0.74 3.08 -4.73
N PHE A 35 0.81 3.93 -3.73
CA PHE A 35 2.06 4.44 -3.18
C PHE A 35 2.22 3.92 -1.76
N SER A 36 3.43 3.52 -1.41
CA SER A 36 3.75 3.19 -0.03
C SER A 36 5.22 3.42 0.29
N GLN A 37 5.49 3.79 1.53
CA GLN A 37 6.83 3.98 2.06
C GLN A 37 6.84 3.73 3.56
N ASP A 38 7.83 2.96 4.03
CA ASP A 38 8.07 2.82 5.45
C ASP A 38 8.79 4.05 5.99
N MET A 39 8.32 4.57 7.09
CA MET A 39 8.86 5.76 7.76
C MET A 39 9.07 5.50 9.24
N LEU A 40 9.97 6.28 9.84
CA LEU A 40 10.26 6.21 11.27
C LEU A 40 9.43 7.23 12.05
N LEU A 41 8.98 6.82 13.22
CA LEU A 41 8.35 7.68 14.20
C LEU A 41 9.03 7.48 15.57
N ASN A 42 9.46 8.56 16.19
CA ASN A 42 10.01 8.52 17.54
C ASN A 42 8.91 8.84 18.55
N ILE A 43 8.66 7.93 19.47
CA ILE A 43 7.69 8.07 20.56
C ILE A 43 8.39 7.67 21.86
N ASP A 44 8.42 8.56 22.86
CA ASP A 44 8.92 8.26 24.20
C ASP A 44 10.27 7.52 24.20
N ASP A 45 11.26 8.06 23.48
CA ASP A 45 12.59 7.49 23.27
C ASP A 45 12.62 6.13 22.53
N ASN A 46 11.49 5.65 22.03
CA ASN A 46 11.39 4.45 21.20
C ASN A 46 11.15 4.81 19.73
N GLN A 47 11.87 4.10 18.86
CA GLN A 47 11.65 4.22 17.42
C GLN A 47 10.63 3.18 16.96
N LYS A 48 9.63 3.61 16.22
CA LYS A 48 8.62 2.78 15.57
C LYS A 48 8.72 2.91 14.05
N VAL A 49 8.34 1.87 13.34
CA VAL A 49 8.22 1.90 11.87
C VAL A 49 6.74 1.96 11.52
N LEU A 50 6.35 2.96 10.73
CA LEU A 50 5.00 3.09 10.20
C LEU A 50 5.02 2.90 8.69
N HIS A 51 4.10 2.08 8.19
CA HIS A 51 3.85 1.90 6.77
C HIS A 51 2.90 2.99 6.29
N VAL A 52 3.43 4.02 5.63
CA VAL A 52 2.62 5.09 5.03
C VAL A 52 2.16 4.64 3.66
N MET A 53 0.87 4.62 3.42
CA MET A 53 0.29 4.15 2.17
C MET A 53 -0.78 5.09 1.63
N SER A 54 -0.94 5.14 0.32
CA SER A 54 -2.06 5.82 -0.30
C SER A 54 -3.38 5.09 0.01
N ILE A 55 -4.48 5.86 0.06
CA ILE A 55 -5.82 5.29 0.26
C ILE A 55 -6.20 4.47 -0.97
N PRO A 56 -6.47 3.15 -0.82
CA PRO A 56 -6.90 2.33 -1.95
C PRO A 56 -8.25 2.81 -2.50
N GLU A 57 -8.39 2.84 -3.84
CA GLU A 57 -9.61 3.33 -4.49
C GLU A 57 -10.77 2.34 -4.40
N SER A 58 -10.50 1.05 -4.63
CA SER A 58 -11.56 0.05 -4.78
C SER A 58 -11.21 -1.35 -4.33
N MET A 59 -9.92 -1.65 -4.18
CA MET A 59 -9.45 -2.90 -3.58
C MET A 59 -8.89 -2.62 -2.19
N ASN A 60 -8.97 -3.59 -1.28
CA ASN A 60 -8.47 -3.46 0.09
C ASN A 60 -9.01 -2.24 0.85
N GLU A 61 -10.27 -1.87 0.59
CA GLU A 61 -10.90 -0.68 1.20
C GLU A 61 -10.75 -0.65 2.71
N LEU A 62 -10.36 0.50 3.21
CA LEU A 62 -10.19 0.75 4.64
C LEU A 62 -11.54 0.87 5.34
N THR A 63 -11.59 0.47 6.60
CA THR A 63 -12.74 0.67 7.46
C THR A 63 -12.42 1.71 8.51
N VAL A 64 -13.15 2.83 8.51
CA VAL A 64 -13.04 3.87 9.55
C VAL A 64 -13.73 3.36 10.81
N SER A 65 -13.02 3.41 11.94
CA SER A 65 -13.57 3.05 13.26
C SER A 65 -14.03 4.28 14.02
N GLU A 66 -13.27 5.40 13.93
CA GLU A 66 -13.60 6.68 14.54
C GLU A 66 -13.05 7.83 13.68
N GLY A 67 -13.72 8.99 13.71
CA GLY A 67 -13.34 10.15 12.90
C GLY A 67 -13.79 10.01 11.45
N ARG A 68 -12.91 10.34 10.50
CA ARG A 68 -13.19 10.33 9.07
C ARG A 68 -11.98 9.90 8.24
N MET A 69 -12.19 9.64 6.96
CA MET A 69 -11.10 9.48 5.99
C MET A 69 -10.37 10.82 5.77
N PRO A 70 -9.05 10.78 5.45
CA PRO A 70 -8.31 11.95 4.96
C PRO A 70 -8.90 12.46 3.65
N GLU A 71 -8.96 13.78 3.49
CA GLU A 71 -9.53 14.44 2.31
C GLU A 71 -8.51 15.34 1.61
N LYS A 72 -7.37 15.60 2.22
CA LYS A 72 -6.33 16.49 1.70
C LYS A 72 -4.94 16.14 2.22
N GLU A 73 -3.94 16.74 1.59
CA GLU A 73 -2.56 16.68 2.01
C GLU A 73 -2.38 17.01 3.51
N GLY A 74 -1.50 16.27 4.17
CA GLY A 74 -1.19 16.44 5.60
C GLY A 74 -2.26 15.90 6.55
N GLU A 75 -3.26 15.16 6.06
CA GLU A 75 -4.20 14.41 6.90
C GLU A 75 -3.92 12.90 6.81
N CYS A 76 -4.14 12.16 7.90
CA CYS A 76 -4.01 10.71 7.92
C CYS A 76 -5.11 10.00 8.70
N LEU A 77 -5.40 8.77 8.24
CA LEU A 77 -6.10 7.73 9.01
C LEU A 77 -5.04 6.81 9.61
N VAL A 78 -5.11 6.57 10.91
CA VAL A 78 -4.13 5.77 11.65
C VAL A 78 -4.68 4.38 11.94
N ASP A 79 -3.82 3.36 11.88
CA ASP A 79 -4.11 2.00 12.35
C ASP A 79 -4.64 2.04 13.78
N ILE A 80 -5.82 1.44 14.01
CA ILE A 80 -6.49 1.48 15.31
C ILE A 80 -5.64 0.83 16.41
N ASP A 81 -5.04 -0.33 16.14
CA ASP A 81 -4.24 -1.05 17.13
C ASP A 81 -2.97 -0.25 17.50
N PHE A 82 -2.38 0.45 16.51
CA PHE A 82 -1.26 1.35 16.76
C PHE A 82 -1.67 2.55 17.60
N LEU A 83 -2.79 3.19 17.27
CA LEU A 83 -3.27 4.37 17.99
C LEU A 83 -3.58 4.04 19.45
N GLU A 84 -4.27 2.92 19.71
CA GLU A 84 -4.60 2.46 21.06
C GLU A 84 -3.35 2.16 21.91
N GLY A 85 -2.27 1.69 21.27
CA GLY A 85 -0.98 1.41 21.90
C GLY A 85 -0.09 2.64 22.15
N THR A 86 -0.57 3.86 21.85
CA THR A 86 0.19 5.11 21.97
C THR A 86 -0.56 6.20 22.74
N SER A 87 0.12 7.31 23.01
CA SER A 87 -0.51 8.52 23.60
C SER A 87 -1.25 9.39 22.58
N TYR A 88 -1.07 9.13 21.28
CA TYR A 88 -1.73 9.90 20.22
C TYR A 88 -3.25 9.76 20.23
N ARG A 89 -3.94 10.82 19.81
CA ARG A 89 -5.40 10.89 19.69
C ARG A 89 -5.79 11.56 18.37
N ILE A 90 -7.03 11.37 17.93
CA ILE A 90 -7.59 12.12 16.79
C ILE A 90 -7.49 13.62 17.10
N GLY A 91 -6.94 14.38 16.16
CA GLY A 91 -6.65 15.79 16.27
C GLY A 91 -5.16 16.11 16.51
N ASP A 92 -4.37 15.15 16.98
CA ASP A 92 -2.92 15.31 17.15
C ASP A 92 -2.19 15.26 15.81
N THR A 93 -0.93 15.71 15.81
CA THR A 93 -0.05 15.66 14.65
C THR A 93 1.06 14.63 14.87
N ILE A 94 1.22 13.72 13.90
CA ILE A 94 2.34 12.79 13.83
C ILE A 94 3.42 13.41 12.95
N THR A 95 4.67 13.48 13.45
CA THR A 95 5.83 13.91 12.68
C THR A 95 6.73 12.72 12.40
N LEU A 96 6.79 12.32 11.14
CA LEU A 96 7.63 11.21 10.68
C LEU A 96 9.07 11.66 10.49
N THR A 97 9.99 10.76 10.74
CA THR A 97 11.44 10.95 10.56
C THR A 97 11.98 9.93 9.57
N GLY A 98 13.10 10.24 8.93
CA GLY A 98 13.74 9.37 7.95
C GLY A 98 14.44 10.19 6.86
N GLU A 99 15.16 9.51 5.98
CA GLU A 99 15.86 10.15 4.88
C GLU A 99 14.90 10.77 3.86
N ASN A 100 15.35 11.86 3.21
CA ASN A 100 14.58 12.57 2.17
C ASN A 100 14.63 11.86 0.81
N SER A 101 15.08 10.63 0.76
CA SER A 101 15.31 9.87 -0.47
C SER A 101 14.09 9.07 -0.97
N GLY A 102 12.98 9.14 -0.27
CA GLY A 102 11.75 8.42 -0.63
C GLY A 102 10.77 9.26 -1.45
N ILE A 103 9.65 8.65 -1.77
CA ILE A 103 8.56 9.25 -2.56
C ILE A 103 7.56 10.05 -1.71
N LEU A 104 7.58 9.90 -0.39
CA LEU A 104 6.72 10.64 0.53
C LEU A 104 7.26 12.06 0.72
N GLU A 105 6.52 13.06 0.25
CA GLU A 105 6.92 14.47 0.29
C GLU A 105 6.54 15.15 1.62
N VAL A 106 5.44 14.72 2.22
CA VAL A 106 4.91 15.25 3.49
C VAL A 106 5.34 14.37 4.66
N LYS A 107 5.79 14.98 5.74
CA LYS A 107 6.23 14.26 6.96
C LYS A 107 5.38 14.55 8.18
N GLU A 108 4.53 15.56 8.13
CA GLU A 108 3.65 15.95 9.23
C GLU A 108 2.21 15.67 8.85
N PHE A 109 1.54 14.85 9.66
CA PHE A 109 0.18 14.42 9.39
C PHE A 109 -0.72 14.65 10.60
N LYS A 110 -1.83 15.37 10.38
CA LYS A 110 -2.90 15.48 11.36
C LYS A 110 -3.74 14.21 11.35
N ILE A 111 -3.91 13.58 12.49
CA ILE A 111 -4.80 12.43 12.66
C ILE A 111 -6.25 12.90 12.56
N VAL A 112 -6.96 12.49 11.52
CA VAL A 112 -8.38 12.84 11.31
C VAL A 112 -9.31 11.66 11.55
N GLY A 113 -8.76 10.46 11.64
CA GLY A 113 -9.50 9.25 11.95
C GLY A 113 -8.59 8.08 12.28
N THR A 114 -9.21 7.02 12.75
CA THR A 114 -8.57 5.73 12.97
C THR A 114 -9.39 4.61 12.34
N GLY A 115 -8.71 3.52 11.96
CA GLY A 115 -9.38 2.45 11.26
C GLY A 115 -8.53 1.20 11.06
N SER A 116 -9.04 0.28 10.27
CA SER A 116 -8.39 -0.98 9.95
C SER A 116 -8.29 -1.20 8.45
N SER A 117 -7.27 -1.96 8.04
CA SER A 117 -7.07 -2.41 6.66
C SER A 117 -7.23 -3.92 6.57
N PRO A 118 -7.92 -4.44 5.56
CA PRO A 118 -8.01 -5.88 5.35
C PRO A 118 -6.67 -6.53 4.96
N SER A 119 -5.68 -5.74 4.56
CA SER A 119 -4.31 -6.21 4.33
C SER A 119 -3.55 -6.54 5.62
N TYR A 120 -4.06 -6.08 6.77
CA TYR A 120 -3.46 -6.26 8.10
C TYR A 120 -4.41 -6.98 9.05
N ILE A 121 -4.77 -8.23 8.73
CA ILE A 121 -5.72 -9.04 9.52
C ILE A 121 -5.07 -9.63 10.77
N SER A 122 -3.73 -9.77 10.80
CA SER A 122 -2.99 -10.31 11.93
C SER A 122 -2.36 -9.23 12.80
N PHE A 123 -1.99 -9.58 14.03
CA PHE A 123 -1.24 -8.69 14.93
C PHE A 123 0.13 -8.28 14.39
N GLY A 124 0.73 -9.08 13.51
CA GLY A 124 1.97 -8.73 12.82
C GLY A 124 1.68 -7.86 11.60
N ARG A 125 2.22 -6.65 11.56
CA ARG A 125 2.08 -5.70 10.45
C ARG A 125 3.10 -5.90 9.33
N GLY A 126 3.97 -6.89 9.46
CA GLY A 126 5.01 -7.22 8.50
C GLY A 126 6.40 -6.79 8.94
N SER A 127 7.37 -7.07 8.07
CA SER A 127 8.77 -6.68 8.24
C SER A 127 9.09 -5.43 7.44
N SER A 128 10.09 -4.69 7.89
CA SER A 128 10.62 -3.51 7.23
C SER A 128 12.14 -3.62 7.09
N LEU A 129 12.70 -2.91 6.13
CA LEU A 129 14.16 -2.80 5.96
C LEU A 129 14.77 -1.67 6.80
N ILE A 130 13.95 -0.87 7.49
CA ILE A 130 14.39 0.26 8.30
C ILE A 130 14.06 0.08 9.78
N GLY A 131 14.70 0.88 10.62
CA GLY A 131 14.43 0.97 12.06
C GLY A 131 14.55 -0.37 12.77
N THR A 132 13.51 -0.76 13.49
CA THR A 132 13.48 -2.02 14.27
C THR A 132 13.29 -3.27 13.41
N GLY A 133 13.11 -3.13 12.09
CA GLY A 133 12.85 -4.24 11.19
C GLY A 133 11.41 -4.79 11.24
N THR A 134 10.54 -4.17 12.03
CA THR A 134 9.13 -4.58 12.16
C THR A 134 8.21 -3.38 12.03
N VAL A 135 7.20 -3.50 11.16
CA VAL A 135 6.15 -2.48 11.02
C VAL A 135 5.25 -2.50 12.25
N SER A 136 5.07 -1.33 12.86
CA SER A 136 4.27 -1.16 14.09
C SER A 136 2.80 -0.84 13.81
N GLY A 137 2.51 -0.25 12.64
CA GLY A 137 1.18 0.14 12.22
C GLY A 137 1.22 0.83 10.86
N PHE A 138 0.06 1.27 10.36
CA PHE A 138 -0.02 2.00 9.11
C PHE A 138 -0.59 3.42 9.29
N LEU A 139 -0.24 4.29 8.33
CA LEU A 139 -0.91 5.57 8.06
C LEU A 139 -1.46 5.52 6.64
N ALA A 140 -2.75 5.74 6.47
CA ALA A 140 -3.34 5.94 5.16
C ALA A 140 -3.53 7.44 4.90
N VAL A 141 -3.06 7.90 3.74
CA VAL A 141 -3.03 9.30 3.33
C VAL A 141 -3.50 9.45 1.89
N THR A 142 -3.85 10.66 1.46
CA THR A 142 -4.20 10.92 0.06
C THR A 142 -2.97 10.85 -0.84
N ASP A 143 -3.15 10.58 -2.14
CA ASP A 143 -2.07 10.44 -3.13
C ASP A 143 -1.22 11.71 -3.25
N GLU A 144 -1.81 12.88 -2.98
CA GLU A 144 -1.13 14.19 -3.01
C GLU A 144 0.11 14.27 -2.11
N ASN A 145 0.22 13.40 -1.12
CA ASN A 145 1.35 13.35 -0.21
C ASN A 145 2.58 12.64 -0.80
N PHE A 146 2.46 12.04 -1.98
CA PHE A 146 3.52 11.30 -2.65
C PHE A 146 3.96 11.98 -3.95
N SER A 147 5.21 11.75 -4.35
CA SER A 147 5.69 12.14 -5.67
C SER A 147 4.96 11.35 -6.77
N PRO A 148 4.36 12.02 -7.79
CA PRO A 148 3.43 11.39 -8.73
C PRO A 148 4.09 10.56 -9.84
N ASP A 149 5.42 10.48 -9.89
CA ASP A 149 6.12 9.97 -11.08
C ASP A 149 5.95 8.47 -11.30
N THR A 150 5.95 7.68 -10.20
CA THR A 150 5.82 6.22 -10.27
C THR A 150 5.10 5.65 -9.06
N TYR A 151 4.25 4.65 -9.28
CA TYR A 151 3.69 3.84 -8.21
C TYR A 151 4.78 2.96 -7.57
N THR A 152 4.64 2.65 -6.29
CA THR A 152 5.49 1.66 -5.61
C THR A 152 4.93 0.26 -5.74
N GLU A 153 3.62 0.17 -5.92
CA GLU A 153 2.90 -1.10 -5.99
C GLU A 153 1.69 -1.00 -6.91
N ILE A 154 1.29 -2.14 -7.48
CA ILE A 154 0.03 -2.29 -8.22
C ILE A 154 -0.74 -3.44 -7.59
N TYR A 155 -2.00 -3.20 -7.24
CA TYR A 155 -2.94 -4.21 -6.79
C TYR A 155 -3.70 -4.77 -7.97
N VAL A 156 -3.82 -6.10 -8.04
CA VAL A 156 -4.46 -6.78 -9.18
C VAL A 156 -5.53 -7.73 -8.69
N LYS A 157 -6.66 -7.73 -9.39
CA LYS A 157 -7.75 -8.65 -9.26
C LYS A 157 -7.76 -9.58 -10.46
N ALA A 158 -7.60 -10.88 -10.26
CA ALA A 158 -7.67 -11.87 -11.33
C ALA A 158 -9.12 -12.11 -11.76
N ALA A 159 -9.35 -12.22 -13.08
CA ALA A 159 -10.66 -12.51 -13.63
C ALA A 159 -11.10 -13.94 -13.25
N GLY A 160 -12.36 -14.08 -12.83
CA GLY A 160 -12.93 -15.37 -12.42
C GLY A 160 -12.37 -15.95 -11.11
N ALA A 161 -11.41 -15.29 -10.45
CA ALA A 161 -10.93 -15.73 -9.13
C ALA A 161 -12.02 -15.64 -8.07
N LYS A 162 -12.94 -14.67 -8.18
CA LYS A 162 -14.07 -14.48 -7.26
C LYS A 162 -15.10 -15.61 -7.29
N GLU A 163 -15.15 -16.35 -8.38
CA GLU A 163 -16.06 -17.50 -8.58
C GLU A 163 -15.53 -18.76 -7.88
N GLU A 164 -14.26 -18.80 -7.57
CA GLU A 164 -13.59 -19.87 -6.86
C GLU A 164 -13.55 -19.60 -5.36
N THR A 165 -13.55 -20.65 -4.57
CA THR A 165 -13.27 -20.51 -3.14
C THR A 165 -11.80 -20.14 -2.96
N ALA A 166 -11.52 -19.06 -2.23
CA ALA A 166 -10.15 -18.62 -1.96
C ALA A 166 -9.28 -19.77 -1.41
N PHE A 167 -8.03 -19.86 -1.88
CA PHE A 167 -7.06 -20.89 -1.52
C PHE A 167 -7.35 -22.31 -2.03
N THR A 168 -8.29 -22.51 -2.94
CA THR A 168 -8.46 -23.78 -3.67
C THR A 168 -7.45 -23.90 -4.82
N GLU A 169 -7.22 -25.14 -5.32
CA GLU A 169 -6.35 -25.33 -6.48
C GLU A 169 -6.82 -24.56 -7.73
N GLY A 170 -8.14 -24.44 -7.92
CA GLY A 170 -8.71 -23.66 -9.02
C GLY A 170 -8.37 -22.17 -8.93
N TYR A 171 -8.54 -21.60 -7.73
CA TYR A 171 -8.14 -20.23 -7.43
C TYR A 171 -6.65 -20.02 -7.68
N GLN A 172 -5.80 -20.89 -7.10
CA GLN A 172 -4.35 -20.78 -7.22
C GLN A 172 -3.88 -20.82 -8.67
N LYS A 173 -4.40 -21.73 -9.48
CA LYS A 173 -4.05 -21.83 -10.91
C LYS A 173 -4.39 -20.55 -11.69
N LYS A 174 -5.52 -19.90 -11.38
CA LYS A 174 -5.90 -18.63 -12.03
C LYS A 174 -4.94 -17.51 -11.63
N VAL A 175 -4.64 -17.40 -10.34
CA VAL A 175 -3.72 -16.39 -9.81
C VAL A 175 -2.31 -16.60 -10.38
N ASP A 176 -1.78 -17.83 -10.37
CA ASP A 176 -0.45 -18.16 -10.91
C ASP A 176 -0.34 -17.83 -12.40
N HIS A 177 -1.40 -18.12 -13.18
CA HIS A 177 -1.43 -17.75 -14.60
C HIS A 177 -1.32 -16.25 -14.83
N VAL A 178 -2.07 -15.46 -14.06
CA VAL A 178 -2.00 -13.99 -14.13
C VAL A 178 -0.62 -13.47 -13.69
N ILE A 179 -0.01 -14.08 -12.66
CA ILE A 179 1.35 -13.74 -12.24
C ILE A 179 2.33 -13.96 -13.39
N ASP A 180 2.29 -15.13 -14.05
CA ASP A 180 3.17 -15.44 -15.18
C ASP A 180 3.03 -14.43 -16.34
N GLU A 181 1.82 -13.96 -16.62
CA GLU A 181 1.57 -12.95 -17.64
C GLU A 181 2.11 -11.56 -17.24
N ILE A 182 1.90 -11.18 -15.99
CA ILE A 182 2.44 -9.91 -15.44
C ILE A 182 3.96 -9.92 -15.47
N GLU A 183 4.61 -11.02 -15.06
CA GLU A 183 6.07 -11.15 -15.08
C GLU A 183 6.64 -10.98 -16.49
N LYS A 184 6.04 -11.62 -17.50
CA LYS A 184 6.48 -11.47 -18.90
C LYS A 184 6.40 -10.03 -19.39
N ILE A 185 5.33 -9.32 -19.05
CA ILE A 185 5.16 -7.92 -19.45
C ILE A 185 6.15 -7.02 -18.71
N THR A 186 6.28 -7.19 -17.40
CA THR A 186 7.16 -6.35 -16.58
C THR A 186 8.62 -6.55 -16.92
N ASP A 187 9.06 -7.77 -17.21
CA ASP A 187 10.41 -8.07 -17.65
C ASP A 187 10.73 -7.42 -19.00
N ALA A 188 9.85 -7.57 -19.99
CA ALA A 188 10.01 -6.93 -21.30
C ALA A 188 10.10 -5.41 -21.20
N ARG A 189 9.29 -4.78 -20.34
CA ARG A 189 9.29 -3.34 -20.13
C ARG A 189 10.52 -2.86 -19.34
N CYS A 190 10.99 -3.63 -18.37
CA CYS A 190 12.23 -3.36 -17.66
C CYS A 190 13.44 -3.40 -18.60
N GLU A 191 13.52 -4.40 -19.47
CA GLU A 191 14.59 -4.50 -20.48
C GLU A 191 14.56 -3.31 -21.46
N ALA A 192 13.38 -2.91 -21.92
CA ALA A 192 13.25 -1.74 -22.81
C ALA A 192 13.72 -0.43 -22.13
N ARG A 193 13.45 -0.26 -20.82
CA ARG A 193 13.90 0.91 -20.05
C ARG A 193 15.41 0.94 -19.78
N LYS A 194 16.06 -0.23 -19.69
CA LYS A 194 17.51 -0.30 -19.53
C LYS A 194 18.28 0.04 -20.82
N GLN A 195 17.61 -0.05 -21.98
CA GLN A 195 18.20 0.21 -23.30
C GLN A 195 17.97 1.65 -23.79
N SER A 196 17.14 2.43 -23.14
CA SER A 196 16.84 3.84 -23.45
C SER A 196 17.67 4.79 -22.58
#